data_80cacccb36d5d197395ff983697f1e87
#
_entry.id   80cacccb36d5d197395ff983697f1e87
#
_cell.length_a   1.000
_cell.length_b   1.000
_cell.length_c   1.000
_cell.angle_alpha   90.00
_cell.angle_beta   90.00
_cell.angle_gamma   90.00
#
_symmetry.space_group_name_H-M   'P 1'
#
loop_
_entity.id
_entity.type
_entity.pdbx_description
1 polymer ?
#
loop_
_entity_poly.entity_id
_entity_poly.type
_entity_poly.pdbx_seq_one_letter_code
_entity_poly.pdbx_strand_id
1 'polypeptide(L)'
;MQYREFRERASTLSDDDVRYIRGLYGEEIRFTDRELEKLYRGLAEAGATKDLVLVVTGDHGEAFREHNHMGHGYLLYNELVHVPLLLHAPGRIAPQAVSHPVSTLEIFPSIVDLLEMPKLGSRIDGASFLPLVEGEEAGWSDRMPLFEVEYHTRKVGVVHWPWKVIFDRDSSAWEVYNIETDQAEAKELEASTRDVPAVVEAKERITRYISQESVVAPKATLPPIEYSDKEIEKLKTLGYMM
;
A
#
# COMPACT_ATOMS: atom_id res chain seq x y z
N MET A 1 26.24 2.15 -5.46
CA MET A 1 25.69 0.98 -6.19
C MET A 1 24.33 1.42 -6.68
N GLN A 2 24.08 1.39 -8.00
CA GLN A 2 22.78 1.78 -8.51
C GLN A 2 21.76 0.71 -8.15
N TYR A 3 20.51 1.10 -7.84
CA TYR A 3 19.42 0.21 -7.46
C TYR A 3 19.20 -0.96 -8.46
N ARG A 4 19.38 -0.69 -9.74
CA ARG A 4 19.36 -1.69 -10.81
C ARG A 4 20.44 -2.77 -10.64
N GLU A 5 21.68 -2.38 -10.32
CA GLU A 5 22.77 -3.33 -10.06
C GLU A 5 22.51 -4.17 -8.81
N PHE A 6 21.89 -3.58 -7.78
CA PHE A 6 21.50 -4.32 -6.59
C PHE A 6 20.50 -5.43 -6.93
N ARG A 7 19.50 -5.12 -7.75
CA ARG A 7 18.51 -6.12 -8.19
C ARG A 7 19.09 -7.21 -9.07
N GLU A 8 19.92 -6.84 -10.04
CA GLU A 8 20.59 -7.82 -10.91
C GLU A 8 21.48 -8.76 -10.10
N ARG A 9 22.01 -8.30 -8.98
CA ARG A 9 22.78 -9.11 -8.03
C ARG A 9 21.93 -9.85 -7.00
N ALA A 10 20.66 -9.54 -6.87
CA ALA A 10 19.80 -10.13 -5.84
C ALA A 10 19.75 -11.67 -5.92
N SER A 11 19.80 -12.23 -7.12
CA SER A 11 19.86 -13.68 -7.34
C SER A 11 21.20 -14.32 -6.93
N THR A 12 22.26 -13.50 -6.73
CA THR A 12 23.59 -13.96 -6.33
C THR A 12 23.86 -13.83 -4.83
N LEU A 13 22.94 -13.18 -4.10
CA LEU A 13 23.04 -13.02 -2.64
C LEU A 13 22.89 -14.38 -1.95
N SER A 14 23.70 -14.63 -0.93
CA SER A 14 23.50 -15.78 -0.03
C SER A 14 22.30 -15.53 0.90
N ASP A 15 21.82 -16.58 1.55
CA ASP A 15 20.76 -16.45 2.57
C ASP A 15 21.23 -15.62 3.77
N ASP A 16 22.52 -15.63 4.07
CA ASP A 16 23.11 -14.78 5.11
C ASP A 16 23.10 -13.30 4.72
N ASP A 17 23.40 -12.99 3.45
CA ASP A 17 23.31 -11.62 2.95
C ASP A 17 21.88 -11.08 3.02
N VAL A 18 20.90 -11.88 2.59
CA VAL A 18 19.47 -11.51 2.66
C VAL A 18 19.04 -11.30 4.12
N ARG A 19 19.46 -12.19 5.03
CA ARG A 19 19.17 -12.05 6.46
C ARG A 19 19.80 -10.80 7.05
N TYR A 20 21.01 -10.46 6.65
CA TYR A 20 21.71 -9.25 7.08
C TYR A 20 20.98 -7.99 6.58
N ILE A 21 20.62 -7.93 5.28
CA ILE A 21 19.89 -6.81 4.70
C ILE A 21 18.52 -6.62 5.37
N ARG A 22 17.78 -7.70 5.61
CA ARG A 22 16.53 -7.69 6.36
C ARG A 22 16.73 -7.19 7.80
N GLY A 23 17.86 -7.52 8.42
CA GLY A 23 18.25 -7.00 9.72
C GLY A 23 18.45 -5.49 9.71
N LEU A 24 19.13 -4.94 8.70
CA LEU A 24 19.31 -3.49 8.54
C LEU A 24 17.97 -2.78 8.36
N TYR A 25 17.07 -3.32 7.55
CA TYR A 25 15.71 -2.78 7.42
C TYR A 25 14.95 -2.79 8.76
N GLY A 26 15.11 -3.85 9.55
CA GLY A 26 14.55 -3.91 10.89
C GLY A 26 15.11 -2.83 11.83
N GLU A 27 16.39 -2.46 11.70
CA GLU A 27 16.98 -1.34 12.47
C GLU A 27 16.43 0.02 12.03
N GLU A 28 16.14 0.23 10.75
CA GLU A 28 15.47 1.44 10.26
C GLU A 28 14.05 1.56 10.83
N ILE A 29 13.30 0.46 10.90
CA ILE A 29 11.99 0.44 11.55
C ILE A 29 12.12 0.82 13.03
N ARG A 30 13.08 0.25 13.76
CA ARG A 30 13.33 0.58 15.16
C ARG A 30 13.76 2.03 15.36
N PHE A 31 14.55 2.56 14.45
CA PHE A 31 14.93 3.97 14.48
C PHE A 31 13.69 4.85 14.32
N THR A 32 12.87 4.58 13.31
CA THR A 32 11.62 5.33 13.04
C THR A 32 10.66 5.27 14.24
N ASP A 33 10.47 4.09 14.84
CA ASP A 33 9.64 3.92 16.02
C ASP A 33 10.11 4.78 17.20
N ARG A 34 11.43 4.81 17.48
CA ARG A 34 11.99 5.68 18.52
C ARG A 34 11.79 7.18 18.24
N GLU A 35 11.90 7.58 16.99
CA GLU A 35 11.69 9.00 16.63
C GLU A 35 10.19 9.38 16.73
N LEU A 36 9.28 8.47 16.37
CA LEU A 36 7.84 8.65 16.59
C LEU A 36 7.51 8.72 18.09
N GLU A 37 8.13 7.89 18.92
CA GLU A 37 7.98 7.96 20.38
C GLU A 37 8.42 9.35 20.93
N LYS A 38 9.58 9.84 20.48
CA LYS A 38 10.08 11.18 20.89
C LYS A 38 9.11 12.28 20.46
N LEU A 39 8.61 12.21 19.22
CA LEU A 39 7.62 13.17 18.72
C LEU A 39 6.37 13.15 19.59
N TYR A 40 5.81 11.96 19.85
CA TYR A 40 4.61 11.82 20.66
C TYR A 40 4.80 12.33 22.09
N ARG A 41 5.94 12.04 22.72
CA ARG A 41 6.29 12.56 24.06
C ARG A 41 6.41 14.08 24.06
N GLY A 42 7.06 14.68 23.07
CA GLY A 42 7.16 16.12 22.92
C GLY A 42 5.80 16.81 22.75
N LEU A 43 4.89 16.18 21.98
CA LEU A 43 3.50 16.66 21.86
C LEU A 43 2.74 16.55 23.19
N ALA A 44 2.97 15.49 23.95
CA ALA A 44 2.35 15.31 25.27
C ALA A 44 2.84 16.35 26.28
N GLU A 45 4.15 16.62 26.32
CA GLU A 45 4.74 17.65 27.15
C GLU A 45 4.23 19.06 26.80
N ALA A 46 3.98 19.29 25.51
CA ALA A 46 3.36 20.52 25.03
C ALA A 46 1.83 20.60 25.26
N GLY A 47 1.21 19.56 25.82
CA GLY A 47 -0.24 19.48 26.04
C GLY A 47 -1.07 19.31 24.75
N ALA A 48 -0.43 18.92 23.63
CA ALA A 48 -1.06 18.83 22.31
C ALA A 48 -1.68 17.46 22.00
N THR A 49 -1.65 16.49 22.94
CA THR A 49 -2.15 15.13 22.67
C THR A 49 -3.66 14.97 22.89
N LYS A 50 -4.31 15.90 23.60
CA LYS A 50 -5.74 15.77 23.96
C LYS A 50 -6.66 15.67 22.74
N ASP A 51 -6.37 16.47 21.72
CA ASP A 51 -7.18 16.56 20.50
C ASP A 51 -6.38 16.07 19.26
N LEU A 52 -5.31 15.28 19.52
CA LEU A 52 -4.44 14.79 18.47
C LEU A 52 -5.15 13.71 17.64
N VAL A 53 -5.10 13.85 16.32
CA VAL A 53 -5.33 12.78 15.37
C VAL A 53 -3.98 12.41 14.77
N LEU A 54 -3.52 11.20 15.03
CA LEU A 54 -2.26 10.68 14.51
C LEU A 54 -2.55 9.46 13.63
N VAL A 55 -2.10 9.51 12.39
CA VAL A 55 -2.13 8.38 11.47
C VAL A 55 -0.70 7.97 11.16
N VAL A 56 -0.41 6.68 11.31
CA VAL A 56 0.88 6.08 10.93
C VAL A 56 0.61 5.00 9.91
N THR A 57 1.25 5.10 8.75
CA THR A 57 1.16 4.11 7.67
C THR A 57 2.48 4.06 6.89
N GLY A 58 2.67 3.02 6.09
CA GLY A 58 3.69 2.98 5.05
C GLY A 58 3.10 3.36 3.69
N ASP A 59 3.92 3.84 2.78
CA ASP A 59 3.56 4.04 1.37
C ASP A 59 3.64 2.72 0.59
N HIS A 60 4.61 1.87 0.92
CA HIS A 60 4.77 0.50 0.43
C HIS A 60 5.61 -0.32 1.41
N GLY A 61 5.69 -1.61 1.16
CA GLY A 61 6.60 -2.54 1.84
C GLY A 61 7.90 -2.77 1.08
N GLU A 62 8.60 -3.87 1.41
CA GLU A 62 9.90 -4.22 0.84
C GLU A 62 10.01 -5.74 0.70
N ALA A 63 10.45 -6.23 -0.47
CA ALA A 63 10.69 -7.64 -0.71
C ALA A 63 12.15 -8.01 -0.38
N PHE A 64 12.33 -9.13 0.30
CA PHE A 64 13.63 -9.73 0.65
C PHE A 64 13.73 -11.16 0.13
N ARG A 65 13.63 -11.31 -1.19
CA ARG A 65 13.57 -12.57 -1.97
C ARG A 65 12.23 -13.29 -1.94
N GLU A 66 11.19 -12.73 -1.33
CA GLU A 66 9.83 -13.19 -1.57
C GLU A 66 9.55 -13.08 -3.08
N HIS A 67 8.87 -14.06 -3.65
CA HIS A 67 8.57 -14.15 -5.08
C HIS A 67 9.81 -13.95 -5.99
N ASN A 68 10.99 -14.39 -5.51
CA ASN A 68 12.29 -14.24 -6.19
C ASN A 68 12.64 -12.76 -6.50
N HIS A 69 12.19 -11.83 -5.65
CA HIS A 69 12.39 -10.41 -5.84
C HIS A 69 13.08 -9.75 -4.66
N MET A 70 13.79 -8.66 -4.93
CA MET A 70 14.39 -7.78 -3.92
C MET A 70 13.97 -6.35 -4.22
N GLY A 71 13.62 -5.60 -3.16
CA GLY A 71 13.20 -4.22 -3.30
C GLY A 71 11.72 -4.06 -3.65
N HIS A 72 11.34 -2.90 -4.15
CA HIS A 72 9.96 -2.52 -4.44
C HIS A 72 9.79 -1.97 -5.87
N GLY A 73 8.52 -1.63 -6.26
CA GLY A 73 8.20 -0.98 -7.53
C GLY A 73 8.04 -1.92 -8.74
N TYR A 74 7.85 -3.22 -8.52
CA TYR A 74 7.73 -4.22 -9.59
C TYR A 74 6.60 -5.20 -9.43
N LEU A 75 6.20 -5.49 -8.20
CA LEU A 75 5.23 -6.53 -7.86
C LEU A 75 4.16 -5.94 -6.95
N LEU A 76 3.07 -6.67 -6.81
CA LEU A 76 1.91 -6.27 -6.02
C LEU A 76 1.54 -7.29 -4.94
N TYR A 77 2.52 -8.09 -4.48
CA TYR A 77 2.32 -9.05 -3.40
C TYR A 77 2.24 -8.38 -2.02
N ASN A 78 1.79 -9.10 -1.02
CA ASN A 78 1.52 -8.57 0.32
C ASN A 78 2.75 -7.93 0.97
N GLU A 79 3.95 -8.46 0.74
CA GLU A 79 5.18 -7.85 1.24
C GLU A 79 5.41 -6.42 0.75
N LEU A 80 4.70 -6.01 -0.31
CA LEU A 80 4.81 -4.67 -0.91
C LEU A 80 3.57 -3.80 -0.68
N VAL A 81 2.36 -4.39 -0.67
CA VAL A 81 1.12 -3.60 -0.65
C VAL A 81 0.35 -3.69 0.67
N HIS A 82 0.64 -4.68 1.52
CA HIS A 82 0.03 -4.80 2.83
C HIS A 82 0.85 -4.01 3.86
N VAL A 83 0.59 -2.71 3.93
CA VAL A 83 1.27 -1.78 4.83
C VAL A 83 0.54 -1.67 6.17
N PRO A 84 1.25 -1.33 7.26
CA PRO A 84 0.59 -1.04 8.54
C PRO A 84 -0.28 0.20 8.43
N LEU A 85 -1.40 0.22 9.14
CA LEU A 85 -2.22 1.40 9.33
C LEU A 85 -2.62 1.51 10.81
N LEU A 86 -2.23 2.60 11.45
CA LEU A 86 -2.61 2.93 12.82
C LEU A 86 -3.29 4.29 12.82
N LEU A 87 -4.47 4.35 13.43
CA LEU A 87 -5.20 5.59 13.67
C LEU A 87 -5.37 5.78 15.18
N HIS A 88 -4.81 6.87 15.71
CA HIS A 88 -4.89 7.24 17.10
C HIS A 88 -5.62 8.59 17.24
N ALA A 89 -6.77 8.56 17.91
CA ALA A 89 -7.60 9.74 18.14
C ALA A 89 -8.25 9.65 19.54
N PRO A 90 -7.54 10.08 20.61
CA PRO A 90 -8.00 9.95 21.98
C PRO A 90 -9.36 10.58 22.21
N GLY A 91 -10.24 9.87 22.89
CA GLY A 91 -11.61 10.32 23.18
C GLY A 91 -12.59 10.24 21.99
N ARG A 92 -12.10 9.90 20.79
CA ARG A 92 -12.93 9.70 19.58
C ARG A 92 -13.01 8.24 19.17
N ILE A 93 -11.90 7.52 19.24
CA ILE A 93 -11.80 6.10 18.84
C ILE A 93 -11.30 5.29 20.03
N ALA A 94 -12.03 4.22 20.37
CA ALA A 94 -11.59 3.24 21.35
C ALA A 94 -10.49 2.33 20.78
N PRO A 95 -9.52 1.86 21.61
CA PRO A 95 -8.50 0.90 21.16
C PRO A 95 -9.15 -0.40 20.67
N GLN A 96 -8.87 -0.77 19.44
CA GLN A 96 -9.35 -2.00 18.80
C GLN A 96 -8.47 -2.37 17.61
N ALA A 97 -8.65 -3.59 17.11
CA ALA A 97 -8.07 -4.04 15.84
C ALA A 97 -9.22 -4.28 14.84
N VAL A 98 -9.02 -3.82 13.61
CA VAL A 98 -9.92 -4.06 12.48
C VAL A 98 -9.24 -5.03 11.53
N SER A 99 -9.90 -6.15 11.23
CA SER A 99 -9.34 -7.22 10.39
C SER A 99 -9.64 -7.07 8.90
N HIS A 100 -10.57 -6.20 8.54
CA HIS A 100 -10.93 -5.95 7.14
C HIS A 100 -9.87 -5.12 6.43
N PRO A 101 -9.52 -5.46 5.19
CA PRO A 101 -8.59 -4.65 4.40
C PRO A 101 -9.22 -3.30 4.07
N VAL A 102 -8.42 -2.25 4.22
CA VAL A 102 -8.75 -0.87 3.84
C VAL A 102 -7.68 -0.33 2.88
N SER A 103 -8.05 0.64 2.06
CA SER A 103 -7.11 1.30 1.16
C SER A 103 -6.50 2.55 1.80
N THR A 104 -5.25 2.88 1.48
CA THR A 104 -4.65 4.16 1.88
C THR A 104 -5.41 5.37 1.31
N LEU A 105 -6.15 5.22 0.21
CA LEU A 105 -7.06 6.24 -0.33
C LEU A 105 -8.20 6.58 0.65
N GLU A 106 -8.54 5.69 1.56
CA GLU A 106 -9.63 5.85 2.52
C GLU A 106 -9.20 6.62 3.78
N ILE A 107 -7.90 6.84 3.97
CA ILE A 107 -7.36 7.59 5.12
C ILE A 107 -7.91 9.02 5.14
N PHE A 108 -7.80 9.74 4.03
CA PHE A 108 -8.22 11.13 3.96
C PHE A 108 -9.72 11.31 4.20
N PRO A 109 -10.65 10.60 3.52
CA PRO A 109 -12.08 10.71 3.82
C PRO A 109 -12.41 10.30 5.26
N SER A 110 -11.68 9.34 5.85
CA SER A 110 -11.87 8.96 7.25
C SER A 110 -11.47 10.06 8.23
N ILE A 111 -10.38 10.80 7.96
CA ILE A 111 -10.00 11.96 8.76
C ILE A 111 -11.05 13.08 8.67
N VAL A 112 -11.56 13.34 7.45
CA VAL A 112 -12.61 14.35 7.21
C VAL A 112 -13.86 14.03 8.02
N ASP A 113 -14.30 12.76 8.01
CA ASP A 113 -15.46 12.30 8.78
C ASP A 113 -15.19 12.35 10.30
N LEU A 114 -14.02 11.87 10.73
CA LEU A 114 -13.63 11.86 12.15
C LEU A 114 -13.62 13.26 12.76
N LEU A 115 -13.24 14.26 11.97
CA LEU A 115 -13.19 15.66 12.38
C LEU A 115 -14.48 16.42 12.10
N GLU A 116 -15.54 15.73 11.61
CA GLU A 116 -16.83 16.34 11.26
C GLU A 116 -16.69 17.53 10.31
N MET A 117 -15.69 17.46 9.42
CA MET A 117 -15.42 18.53 8.47
C MET A 117 -16.47 18.55 7.34
N PRO A 118 -16.77 19.71 6.76
CA PRO A 118 -17.63 19.78 5.58
C PRO A 118 -17.11 18.89 4.46
N LYS A 119 -18.00 18.10 3.84
CA LYS A 119 -17.64 17.25 2.70
C LYS A 119 -17.04 18.08 1.57
N LEU A 120 -15.79 17.82 1.27
CA LEU A 120 -15.04 18.46 0.20
C LEU A 120 -15.49 17.87 -1.14
N GLY A 121 -16.56 18.40 -1.75
CA GLY A 121 -16.96 18.15 -3.13
C GLY A 121 -16.90 16.70 -3.66
N SER A 122 -17.25 16.51 -4.91
CA SER A 122 -17.41 15.19 -5.55
C SER A 122 -16.10 14.51 -6.06
N ARG A 123 -14.93 14.97 -5.64
CA ARG A 123 -13.61 14.50 -6.17
C ARG A 123 -12.70 13.89 -5.10
N ILE A 124 -13.27 13.16 -4.17
CA ILE A 124 -12.45 12.38 -3.23
C ILE A 124 -12.56 10.91 -3.64
N ASP A 125 -11.43 10.31 -3.99
CA ASP A 125 -11.34 8.88 -4.20
C ASP A 125 -11.32 8.18 -2.83
N GLY A 126 -11.96 7.00 -2.77
CA GLY A 126 -12.15 6.26 -1.52
C GLY A 126 -13.38 6.74 -0.73
N ALA A 127 -13.65 6.03 0.34
CA ALA A 127 -14.72 6.34 1.28
C ALA A 127 -14.20 6.13 2.71
N SER A 128 -14.82 6.76 3.69
CA SER A 128 -14.44 6.63 5.10
C SER A 128 -14.50 5.18 5.57
N PHE A 129 -13.51 4.73 6.33
CA PHE A 129 -13.52 3.44 7.04
C PHE A 129 -14.00 3.56 8.49
N LEU A 130 -14.45 4.75 8.94
CA LEU A 130 -14.95 4.90 10.30
C LEU A 130 -16.13 3.98 10.63
N PRO A 131 -17.09 3.69 9.73
CA PRO A 131 -18.13 2.71 10.02
C PRO A 131 -17.59 1.35 10.44
N LEU A 132 -16.47 0.88 9.85
CA LEU A 132 -15.77 -0.33 10.31
C LEU A 132 -15.24 -0.21 11.75
N VAL A 133 -14.69 0.95 12.09
CA VAL A 133 -14.21 1.25 13.46
C VAL A 133 -15.36 1.27 14.46
N GLU A 134 -16.56 1.61 14.02
CA GLU A 134 -17.80 1.63 14.81
C GLU A 134 -18.50 0.27 14.84
N GLY A 135 -17.94 -0.75 14.17
CA GLY A 135 -18.48 -2.12 14.13
C GLY A 135 -19.53 -2.35 13.04
N GLU A 136 -19.67 -1.43 12.10
CA GLU A 136 -20.56 -1.56 10.95
C GLU A 136 -19.85 -2.30 9.81
N GLU A 137 -19.88 -3.62 9.84
CA GLU A 137 -19.21 -4.46 8.84
C GLU A 137 -20.08 -4.70 7.58
N ALA A 138 -21.36 -4.35 7.61
CA ALA A 138 -22.27 -4.61 6.50
C ALA A 138 -21.84 -3.85 5.23
N GLY A 139 -21.71 -4.58 4.11
CA GLY A 139 -21.26 -4.04 2.82
C GLY A 139 -19.76 -3.77 2.70
N TRP A 140 -18.98 -4.08 3.76
CA TRP A 140 -17.54 -3.89 3.69
C TRP A 140 -16.84 -4.94 2.82
N SER A 141 -17.34 -6.16 2.80
CA SER A 141 -16.87 -7.24 1.92
C SER A 141 -16.96 -6.88 0.43
N ASP A 142 -17.88 -6.00 0.06
CA ASP A 142 -18.08 -5.57 -1.33
C ASP A 142 -17.08 -4.48 -1.76
N ARG A 143 -16.32 -3.94 -0.82
CA ARG A 143 -15.23 -3.02 -1.12
C ARG A 143 -14.05 -3.79 -1.69
N MET A 144 -13.54 -3.26 -2.77
CA MET A 144 -12.44 -3.86 -3.50
C MET A 144 -11.28 -2.86 -3.57
N PRO A 145 -10.43 -2.76 -2.53
CA PRO A 145 -9.21 -1.96 -2.59
C PRO A 145 -8.44 -2.29 -3.86
N LEU A 146 -8.11 -1.25 -4.64
CA LEU A 146 -7.36 -1.34 -5.87
C LEU A 146 -5.99 -0.71 -5.67
N PHE A 147 -4.97 -1.34 -6.23
CA PHE A 147 -3.59 -0.89 -6.18
C PHE A 147 -2.90 -1.21 -7.52
N GLU A 148 -1.91 -0.41 -7.87
CA GLU A 148 -1.20 -0.56 -9.13
C GLU A 148 0.28 -0.28 -8.99
N VAL A 149 1.06 -0.80 -9.93
CA VAL A 149 2.43 -0.41 -10.17
C VAL A 149 2.60 -0.11 -11.66
N GLU A 150 3.16 1.07 -11.97
CA GLU A 150 3.42 1.52 -13.33
C GLU A 150 4.81 2.18 -13.38
N TYR A 151 5.84 1.40 -13.02
CA TYR A 151 7.21 1.90 -13.01
C TYR A 151 8.13 1.04 -13.89
N HIS A 152 8.38 -0.21 -13.51
CA HIS A 152 9.18 -1.15 -14.31
C HIS A 152 8.33 -2.29 -14.89
N THR A 153 7.15 -2.48 -14.35
CA THR A 153 6.11 -3.40 -14.77
C THR A 153 4.78 -2.67 -14.73
N ARG A 154 3.80 -3.13 -15.46
CA ARG A 154 2.45 -2.55 -15.43
C ARG A 154 1.48 -3.58 -14.89
N LYS A 155 1.22 -3.52 -13.59
CA LYS A 155 0.31 -4.46 -12.93
C LYS A 155 -0.78 -3.70 -12.17
N VAL A 156 -1.97 -4.26 -12.15
CA VAL A 156 -3.11 -3.79 -11.37
C VAL A 156 -3.61 -4.92 -10.50
N GLY A 157 -3.85 -4.66 -9.24
CA GLY A 157 -4.37 -5.61 -8.28
C GLY A 157 -5.63 -5.13 -7.58
N VAL A 158 -6.45 -6.07 -7.14
CA VAL A 158 -7.66 -5.84 -6.36
C VAL A 158 -7.75 -6.90 -5.27
N VAL A 159 -8.16 -6.49 -4.07
CA VAL A 159 -8.59 -7.40 -3.02
C VAL A 159 -10.10 -7.39 -2.95
N HIS A 160 -10.74 -8.54 -3.21
CA HIS A 160 -12.12 -8.84 -2.86
C HIS A 160 -12.09 -9.96 -1.83
N TRP A 161 -12.06 -9.58 -0.57
CA TRP A 161 -11.77 -10.49 0.54
C TRP A 161 -12.54 -11.81 0.47
N PRO A 162 -11.89 -12.98 0.62
CA PRO A 162 -10.46 -13.18 0.94
C PRO A 162 -9.55 -13.29 -0.32
N TRP A 163 -10.04 -12.94 -1.50
CA TRP A 163 -9.37 -13.13 -2.77
C TRP A 163 -8.56 -11.90 -3.17
N LYS A 164 -7.32 -12.12 -3.58
CA LYS A 164 -6.49 -11.12 -4.24
C LYS A 164 -6.28 -11.53 -5.69
N VAL A 165 -6.56 -10.61 -6.59
CA VAL A 165 -6.45 -10.79 -8.04
C VAL A 165 -5.48 -9.76 -8.57
N ILE A 166 -4.47 -10.20 -9.34
CA ILE A 166 -3.48 -9.35 -9.98
C ILE A 166 -3.55 -9.59 -11.48
N PHE A 167 -3.52 -8.52 -12.25
CA PHE A 167 -3.41 -8.54 -13.70
C PHE A 167 -2.12 -7.89 -14.13
N ASP A 168 -1.30 -8.64 -14.86
CA ASP A 168 -0.10 -8.16 -15.51
C ASP A 168 -0.45 -7.67 -16.91
N ARG A 169 -0.37 -6.36 -17.13
CA ARG A 169 -0.73 -5.70 -18.42
C ARG A 169 0.29 -5.99 -19.52
N ASP A 170 1.51 -6.38 -19.18
CA ASP A 170 2.56 -6.63 -20.14
C ASP A 170 2.47 -8.04 -20.73
N SER A 171 2.17 -9.03 -19.88
CA SER A 171 2.01 -10.44 -20.28
C SER A 171 0.55 -10.85 -20.51
N SER A 172 -0.42 -10.01 -20.11
CA SER A 172 -1.86 -10.33 -20.06
C SER A 172 -2.18 -11.54 -19.17
N ALA A 173 -1.36 -11.80 -18.16
CA ALA A 173 -1.54 -12.89 -17.21
C ALA A 173 -2.38 -12.44 -16.01
N TRP A 174 -3.15 -13.39 -15.47
CA TRP A 174 -3.90 -13.23 -14.23
C TRP A 174 -3.32 -14.13 -13.15
N GLU A 175 -3.11 -13.57 -11.98
CA GLU A 175 -2.73 -14.28 -10.77
C GLU A 175 -3.88 -14.15 -9.74
N VAL A 176 -4.18 -15.25 -9.03
CA VAL A 176 -5.27 -15.28 -8.02
C VAL A 176 -4.79 -16.00 -6.77
N TYR A 177 -4.96 -15.35 -5.62
CA TYR A 177 -4.55 -15.87 -4.31
C TYR A 177 -5.69 -15.79 -3.30
N ASN A 178 -5.72 -16.74 -2.36
CA ASN A 178 -6.56 -16.64 -1.17
C ASN A 178 -5.69 -16.14 -0.01
N ILE A 179 -5.72 -14.84 0.26
CA ILE A 179 -4.85 -14.19 1.25
C ILE A 179 -5.26 -14.42 2.71
N GLU A 180 -6.43 -15.02 2.97
CA GLU A 180 -6.82 -15.47 4.30
C GLU A 180 -6.04 -16.72 4.72
N THR A 181 -5.87 -17.67 3.79
CA THR A 181 -5.22 -18.96 4.04
C THR A 181 -3.77 -19.01 3.58
N ASP A 182 -3.38 -18.11 2.68
CA ASP A 182 -2.04 -18.00 2.09
C ASP A 182 -1.61 -16.52 2.05
N GLN A 183 -1.27 -15.97 3.21
CA GLN A 183 -0.84 -14.57 3.34
C GLN A 183 0.47 -14.29 2.61
N ALA A 184 1.28 -15.32 2.37
CA ALA A 184 2.55 -15.22 1.64
C ALA A 184 2.37 -15.33 0.13
N GLU A 185 1.15 -15.57 -0.36
CA GLU A 185 0.84 -15.72 -1.79
C GLU A 185 1.76 -16.73 -2.50
N ALA A 186 2.14 -17.77 -1.76
CA ALA A 186 3.08 -18.79 -2.22
C ALA A 186 2.46 -19.76 -3.23
N LYS A 187 1.13 -19.86 -3.24
CA LYS A 187 0.41 -20.81 -4.08
C LYS A 187 -0.70 -20.12 -4.87
N GLU A 188 -0.43 -19.87 -6.14
CA GLU A 188 -1.45 -19.38 -7.06
C GLU A 188 -2.56 -20.42 -7.22
N LEU A 189 -3.82 -19.96 -7.24
CA LEU A 189 -4.98 -20.83 -7.43
C LEU A 189 -5.03 -21.41 -8.85
N GLU A 190 -5.39 -22.68 -8.93
CA GLU A 190 -5.60 -23.37 -10.20
C GLU A 190 -6.73 -22.73 -11.01
N ALA A 191 -6.65 -22.87 -12.33
CA ALA A 191 -7.62 -22.31 -13.28
C ALA A 191 -9.07 -22.74 -12.96
N SER A 192 -9.27 -23.97 -12.47
CA SER A 192 -10.57 -24.53 -12.10
C SER A 192 -11.27 -23.82 -10.92
N THR A 193 -10.53 -23.09 -10.10
CA THR A 193 -11.04 -22.35 -8.94
C THR A 193 -11.19 -20.84 -9.21
N ARG A 194 -10.90 -20.38 -10.42
CA ARG A 194 -10.94 -18.95 -10.79
C ARG A 194 -12.34 -18.43 -11.12
N ASP A 195 -13.36 -19.30 -11.12
CA ASP A 195 -14.76 -18.95 -11.41
C ASP A 195 -15.56 -18.65 -10.15
N VAL A 196 -14.89 -18.42 -9.02
CA VAL A 196 -15.53 -17.94 -7.79
C VAL A 196 -16.11 -16.54 -8.07
N PRO A 197 -17.38 -16.26 -7.70
CA PRO A 197 -18.03 -14.97 -8.00
C PRO A 197 -17.17 -13.75 -7.62
N ALA A 198 -16.60 -13.74 -6.41
CA ALA A 198 -15.72 -12.66 -5.95
C ALA A 198 -14.47 -12.46 -6.82
N VAL A 199 -13.91 -13.54 -7.37
CA VAL A 199 -12.76 -13.46 -8.30
C VAL A 199 -13.21 -12.87 -9.64
N VAL A 200 -14.40 -13.24 -10.13
CA VAL A 200 -14.96 -12.69 -11.37
C VAL A 200 -15.20 -11.19 -11.21
N GLU A 201 -15.83 -10.77 -10.14
CA GLU A 201 -16.07 -9.36 -9.82
C GLU A 201 -14.77 -8.54 -9.70
N ALA A 202 -13.75 -9.11 -9.06
CA ALA A 202 -12.43 -8.49 -8.97
C ALA A 202 -11.79 -8.29 -10.36
N LYS A 203 -11.87 -9.29 -11.24
CA LYS A 203 -11.40 -9.18 -12.65
C LYS A 203 -12.18 -8.12 -13.43
N GLU A 204 -13.49 -8.05 -13.25
CA GLU A 204 -14.33 -7.02 -13.87
C GLU A 204 -13.95 -5.62 -13.37
N ARG A 205 -13.68 -5.47 -12.07
CA ARG A 205 -13.21 -4.21 -11.48
C ARG A 205 -11.91 -3.75 -12.11
N ILE A 206 -10.91 -4.64 -12.22
CA ILE A 206 -9.62 -4.35 -12.87
C ILE A 206 -9.84 -3.97 -14.34
N THR A 207 -10.62 -4.74 -15.08
CA THR A 207 -10.90 -4.49 -16.50
C THR A 207 -11.57 -3.12 -16.72
N ARG A 208 -12.51 -2.78 -15.84
CA ARG A 208 -13.19 -1.47 -15.87
C ARG A 208 -12.21 -0.33 -15.57
N TYR A 209 -11.36 -0.50 -14.55
CA TYR A 209 -10.34 0.49 -14.20
C TYR A 209 -9.43 0.78 -15.40
N ILE A 210 -8.84 -0.24 -16.01
CA ILE A 210 -7.94 -0.12 -17.16
C ILE A 210 -8.65 0.54 -18.36
N SER A 211 -9.91 0.20 -18.60
CA SER A 211 -10.69 0.80 -19.70
C SER A 211 -10.99 2.29 -19.48
N GLN A 212 -11.21 2.70 -18.23
CA GLN A 212 -11.44 4.09 -17.86
C GLN A 212 -10.17 4.95 -17.96
N GLU A 213 -9.00 4.41 -17.61
CA GLU A 213 -7.74 5.11 -17.83
C GLU A 213 -7.50 5.49 -19.29
N SER A 214 -7.93 4.62 -20.21
CA SER A 214 -7.78 4.84 -21.65
C SER A 214 -8.66 6.00 -22.16
N VAL A 215 -9.67 6.43 -21.39
CA VAL A 215 -10.63 7.49 -21.73
C VAL A 215 -10.30 8.83 -21.06
N VAL A 216 -9.51 8.80 -19.98
CA VAL A 216 -9.07 10.03 -19.31
C VAL A 216 -8.08 10.74 -20.24
N ALA A 217 -8.42 11.96 -20.60
CA ALA A 217 -7.57 12.85 -21.41
C ALA A 217 -6.13 12.86 -20.89
N PRO A 218 -5.13 13.05 -21.77
CA PRO A 218 -3.74 13.01 -21.39
C PRO A 218 -3.54 13.87 -20.14
N LYS A 219 -2.91 13.27 -19.11
CA LYS A 219 -2.53 13.97 -17.87
C LYS A 219 -2.01 15.35 -18.27
N ALA A 220 -2.64 16.39 -17.74
CA ALA A 220 -2.12 17.74 -17.96
C ALA A 220 -0.62 17.66 -17.67
N THR A 221 0.19 17.93 -18.67
CA THR A 221 1.64 17.96 -18.49
C THR A 221 1.92 19.10 -17.52
N LEU A 222 2.07 18.76 -16.25
CA LEU A 222 2.63 19.71 -15.30
C LEU A 222 3.98 20.16 -15.87
N PRO A 223 4.32 21.44 -15.78
CA PRO A 223 5.64 21.88 -16.18
C PRO A 223 6.67 21.01 -15.46
N PRO A 224 7.75 20.61 -16.14
CA PRO A 224 8.78 19.80 -15.50
C PRO A 224 9.26 20.49 -14.23
N ILE A 225 9.23 19.76 -13.12
CA ILE A 225 9.77 20.25 -11.86
C ILE A 225 11.29 20.28 -12.04
N GLU A 226 11.90 21.44 -12.02
CA GLU A 226 13.35 21.57 -12.01
C GLU A 226 13.86 21.36 -10.59
N TYR A 227 14.52 20.23 -10.38
CA TYR A 227 15.20 19.95 -9.12
C TYR A 227 16.62 20.52 -9.14
N SER A 228 17.07 21.10 -8.03
CA SER A 228 18.47 21.44 -7.84
C SER A 228 19.33 20.17 -7.76
N ASP A 229 20.62 20.28 -8.08
CA ASP A 229 21.56 19.15 -7.99
C ASP A 229 21.54 18.45 -6.63
N LYS A 230 21.38 19.22 -5.55
CA LYS A 230 21.28 18.71 -4.18
C LYS A 230 20.01 17.89 -3.94
N GLU A 231 18.88 18.31 -4.52
CA GLU A 231 17.62 17.57 -4.44
C GLU A 231 17.68 16.29 -5.27
N ILE A 232 18.27 16.37 -6.46
CA ILE A 232 18.53 15.20 -7.31
C ILE A 232 19.40 14.18 -6.58
N GLU A 233 20.49 14.61 -5.93
CA GLU A 233 21.36 13.71 -5.17
C GLU A 233 20.63 13.07 -4.00
N LYS A 234 19.80 13.84 -3.29
CA LYS A 234 18.94 13.32 -2.21
C LYS A 234 17.91 12.32 -2.72
N LEU A 235 17.23 12.60 -3.82
CA LEU A 235 16.26 11.70 -4.44
C LEU A 235 16.93 10.40 -4.93
N LYS A 236 18.14 10.49 -5.49
CA LYS A 236 18.94 9.31 -5.85
C LYS A 236 19.32 8.46 -4.64
N THR A 237 19.71 9.11 -3.55
CA THR A 237 20.04 8.42 -2.28
C THR A 237 18.85 7.67 -1.70
N LEU A 238 17.64 8.21 -1.91
CA LEU A 238 16.38 7.63 -1.47
C LEU A 238 15.78 6.61 -2.47
N GLY A 239 16.44 6.40 -3.63
CA GLY A 239 15.98 5.44 -4.65
C GLY A 239 14.89 5.96 -5.61
N TYR A 240 14.49 7.23 -5.53
CA TYR A 240 13.44 7.80 -6.38
C TYR A 240 13.90 8.29 -7.75
N MET A 241 15.19 8.42 -7.97
CA MET A 241 15.77 8.78 -9.26
C MET A 241 17.02 7.94 -9.53
N MET A 242 17.15 7.48 -10.78
CA MET A 242 18.33 6.75 -11.26
C MET A 242 19.30 7.70 -11.99
#